data_8bcf3ee7d015b573761aff4607e9e0dc
#
_entry.id   8bcf3ee7d015b573761aff4607e9e0dc
#
_cell.length_a   1.000
_cell.length_b   1.000
_cell.length_c   1.000
_cell.angle_alpha   90.00
_cell.angle_beta   90.00
_cell.angle_gamma   90.00
#
_symmetry.space_group_name_H-M   'P 1'
#
loop_
_entity.id
_entity.type
_entity.pdbx_description
1 polymer ?
#
loop_
_entity_poly.entity_id
_entity_poly.type
_entity_poly.pdbx_seq_one_letter_code
_entity_poly.pdbx_strand_id
1 'polypeptide(L)'
;MIMKTALRCLCLLLTLLLALPLACAEGVEKGSREDPYRLGDVCAFTAEVLKDGSPRQSADEAAYTAVPMTLRLDNYLTPAYFAGNYRQLYKFDGTEAGAQITLTNGGDAAIVPQNAFWLTLETADGAQATGFQLMDAALGGNYGVSLQPGEEKTLYKRFVQTSGEEAIYLVLTWCEGGGRESRYFLLEERAIYPELKDGSRGDDVVALQTRLIELGYLDDDADGIFGPNTEAAVRAARVAARLEESGVADDEMQFLLFREDFPAAPQE
;
A
#
# COMPACT_ATOMS: atom_id res chain seq x y z
N MET A 1 -26.66 42.76 -33.83
CA MET A 1 -26.28 43.16 -32.45
C MET A 1 -26.49 42.03 -31.42
N ILE A 2 -27.20 40.95 -31.75
CA ILE A 2 -27.54 39.83 -30.84
C ILE A 2 -26.42 38.76 -30.78
N MET A 3 -25.62 38.59 -31.83
CA MET A 3 -24.57 37.57 -31.91
C MET A 3 -23.29 37.84 -31.08
N LYS A 4 -23.01 39.13 -30.78
CA LYS A 4 -21.84 39.50 -29.95
C LYS A 4 -22.06 39.36 -28.45
N THR A 5 -23.32 39.32 -28.01
CA THR A 5 -23.69 39.14 -26.60
C THR A 5 -23.68 37.70 -26.19
N ALA A 6 -24.06 36.76 -27.08
CA ALA A 6 -24.02 35.31 -26.83
C ALA A 6 -22.59 34.78 -26.68
N LEU A 7 -21.64 35.31 -27.46
CA LEU A 7 -20.24 34.88 -27.38
C LEU A 7 -19.53 35.36 -26.09
N ARG A 8 -19.94 36.54 -25.55
CA ARG A 8 -19.42 37.04 -24.27
C ARG A 8 -19.96 36.27 -23.06
N CYS A 9 -21.20 35.77 -23.10
CA CYS A 9 -21.74 34.93 -22.05
C CYS A 9 -21.13 33.52 -22.06
N LEU A 10 -20.79 32.99 -23.25
CA LEU A 10 -20.13 31.68 -23.35
C LEU A 10 -18.69 31.74 -22.84
N CYS A 11 -17.94 32.82 -23.10
CA CYS A 11 -16.60 32.99 -22.54
C CYS A 11 -16.61 33.20 -21.03
N LEU A 12 -17.61 33.88 -20.46
CA LEU A 12 -17.76 34.06 -19.02
C LEU A 12 -18.14 32.74 -18.31
N LEU A 13 -18.93 31.88 -18.95
CA LEU A 13 -19.23 30.57 -18.43
C LEU A 13 -18.04 29.58 -18.49
N LEU A 14 -17.20 29.68 -19.55
CA LEU A 14 -15.98 28.86 -19.64
C LEU A 14 -14.89 29.33 -18.66
N THR A 15 -14.78 30.62 -18.39
CA THR A 15 -13.81 31.15 -17.39
C THR A 15 -14.26 30.90 -15.96
N LEU A 16 -15.57 30.74 -15.70
CA LEU A 16 -16.08 30.36 -14.38
C LEU A 16 -15.91 28.87 -14.08
N LEU A 17 -15.85 27.98 -15.13
CA LEU A 17 -15.55 26.58 -14.96
C LEU A 17 -14.06 26.27 -14.74
N LEU A 18 -13.16 27.19 -15.15
CA LEU A 18 -11.69 27.07 -14.94
C LEU A 18 -11.20 27.74 -13.65
N ALA A 19 -12.09 28.39 -12.90
CA ALA A 19 -11.80 29.05 -11.64
C ALA A 19 -12.54 28.44 -10.45
N LEU A 20 -13.04 27.20 -10.59
CA LEU A 20 -13.24 26.36 -9.41
C LEU A 20 -11.83 26.03 -8.90
N PRO A 21 -11.41 26.54 -7.72
CA PRO A 21 -10.24 25.95 -7.09
C PRO A 21 -10.56 24.46 -7.02
N LEU A 22 -9.59 23.58 -7.34
CA LEU A 22 -9.56 22.30 -6.71
C LEU A 22 -9.63 22.64 -5.21
N ALA A 23 -10.83 22.65 -4.66
CA ALA A 23 -11.00 22.53 -3.23
C ALA A 23 -10.37 21.16 -2.94
N CYS A 24 -9.10 21.16 -2.58
CA CYS A 24 -8.62 20.15 -1.64
C CYS A 24 -9.76 20.07 -0.64
N ALA A 25 -10.36 18.91 -0.49
CA ALA A 25 -11.35 18.67 0.53
C ALA A 25 -10.63 18.93 1.87
N GLU A 26 -10.61 20.20 2.30
CA GLU A 26 -10.11 20.58 3.61
C GLU A 26 -11.03 19.86 4.60
N GLY A 27 -10.50 18.79 5.18
CA GLY A 27 -11.19 18.04 6.24
C GLY A 27 -11.44 16.55 5.98
N VAL A 28 -11.10 16.00 4.81
CA VAL A 28 -11.15 14.54 4.62
C VAL A 28 -9.91 13.92 5.26
N GLU A 29 -10.13 13.05 6.23
CA GLU A 29 -9.03 12.39 6.94
C GLU A 29 -8.40 11.30 6.06
N LYS A 30 -7.07 11.31 5.93
CA LYS A 30 -6.32 10.26 5.21
C LYS A 30 -6.60 8.90 5.83
N GLY A 31 -6.91 7.93 4.99
CA GLY A 31 -7.30 6.59 5.42
C GLY A 31 -8.81 6.44 5.65
N SER A 32 -9.63 7.47 5.35
CA SER A 32 -11.09 7.34 5.24
C SER A 32 -11.47 6.62 3.92
N ARG A 33 -12.75 6.35 3.72
CA ARG A 33 -13.24 5.80 2.43
C ARG A 33 -13.12 6.80 1.28
N GLU A 34 -13.20 8.09 1.59
CA GLU A 34 -13.12 9.19 0.63
C GLU A 34 -11.67 9.50 0.22
N ASP A 35 -10.71 9.26 1.13
CA ASP A 35 -9.26 9.39 0.89
C ASP A 35 -8.51 8.19 1.49
N PRO A 36 -8.65 6.98 0.91
CA PRO A 36 -7.98 5.79 1.42
C PRO A 36 -6.47 5.86 1.23
N TYR A 37 -5.75 5.07 2.04
CA TYR A 37 -4.35 4.75 1.75
C TYR A 37 -4.27 3.94 0.46
N ARG A 38 -3.16 4.07 -0.27
CA ARG A 38 -2.84 3.29 -1.47
C ARG A 38 -1.75 2.28 -1.18
N LEU A 39 -1.49 1.40 -2.12
CA LEU A 39 -0.35 0.48 -2.06
C LEU A 39 0.95 1.25 -1.80
N GLY A 40 1.73 0.81 -0.80
CA GLY A 40 2.96 1.44 -0.38
C GLY A 40 2.82 2.62 0.59
N ASP A 41 1.62 3.17 0.81
CA ASP A 41 1.39 4.18 1.84
C ASP A 41 1.56 3.58 3.24
N VAL A 42 2.13 4.38 4.15
CA VAL A 42 2.33 3.98 5.55
C VAL A 42 1.25 4.60 6.42
N CYS A 43 0.46 3.75 7.08
CA CYS A 43 -0.48 4.14 8.13
C CYS A 43 0.17 3.99 9.49
N ALA A 44 0.33 5.08 10.25
CA ALA A 44 0.72 5.03 11.64
C ALA A 44 -0.52 5.01 12.54
N PHE A 45 -0.51 4.16 13.57
CA PHE A 45 -1.60 4.02 14.53
C PHE A 45 -1.08 3.57 15.90
N THR A 46 -1.90 3.71 16.93
CA THR A 46 -1.57 3.27 18.28
C THR A 46 -2.58 2.24 18.74
N ALA A 47 -2.19 0.98 18.79
CA ALA A 47 -3.08 -0.09 19.23
C ALA A 47 -3.00 -0.31 20.74
N GLU A 48 -4.15 -0.53 21.38
CA GLU A 48 -4.23 -0.92 22.78
C GLU A 48 -4.22 -2.45 22.89
N VAL A 49 -3.20 -2.98 23.55
CA VAL A 49 -3.07 -4.41 23.86
C VAL A 49 -3.07 -4.63 25.36
N LEU A 50 -3.53 -5.77 25.83
CA LEU A 50 -3.37 -6.13 27.23
C LEU A 50 -1.89 -6.24 27.61
N LYS A 51 -1.54 -5.88 28.84
CA LYS A 51 -0.15 -5.94 29.36
C LYS A 51 0.49 -7.31 29.28
N ASP A 52 -0.31 -8.37 29.24
CA ASP A 52 0.13 -9.76 29.02
C ASP A 52 0.20 -10.14 27.54
N GLY A 53 -0.04 -9.16 26.61
CA GLY A 53 -0.02 -9.38 25.17
C GLY A 53 -1.26 -10.07 24.60
N SER A 54 -2.28 -10.36 25.41
CA SER A 54 -3.53 -10.98 24.94
C SER A 54 -4.44 -9.95 24.25
N PRO A 55 -5.43 -10.39 23.43
CA PRO A 55 -6.38 -9.47 22.79
C PRO A 55 -7.25 -8.75 23.82
N ARG A 56 -7.64 -7.51 23.50
CA ARG A 56 -8.54 -6.72 24.34
C ARG A 56 -9.86 -7.45 24.59
N GLN A 57 -10.18 -7.72 25.87
CA GLN A 57 -11.40 -8.42 26.28
C GLN A 57 -12.30 -7.62 27.25
N SER A 58 -11.84 -6.49 27.76
CA SER A 58 -12.50 -5.76 28.86
C SER A 58 -12.49 -4.25 28.63
N ALA A 59 -13.38 -3.54 29.31
CA ALA A 59 -13.45 -2.07 29.33
C ALA A 59 -12.51 -1.43 30.38
N ASP A 60 -11.71 -2.21 31.10
CA ASP A 60 -10.78 -1.70 32.12
C ASP A 60 -9.52 -1.13 31.46
N GLU A 61 -9.44 0.19 31.35
CA GLU A 61 -8.32 0.91 30.72
C GLU A 61 -6.97 0.68 31.42
N ALA A 62 -6.97 0.37 32.72
CA ALA A 62 -5.72 0.15 33.48
C ALA A 62 -4.97 -1.14 33.07
N ALA A 63 -5.64 -2.04 32.34
CA ALA A 63 -5.07 -3.29 31.87
C ALA A 63 -4.33 -3.19 30.54
N TYR A 64 -4.41 -2.05 29.84
CA TYR A 64 -3.89 -1.89 28.47
C TYR A 64 -2.58 -1.14 28.42
N THR A 65 -1.82 -1.43 27.37
CA THR A 65 -0.63 -0.68 26.96
C THR A 65 -0.85 -0.19 25.54
N ALA A 66 -0.61 1.09 25.31
CA ALA A 66 -0.62 1.69 23.99
C ALA A 66 0.68 1.33 23.27
N VAL A 67 0.58 0.73 22.10
CA VAL A 67 1.72 0.33 21.27
C VAL A 67 1.67 1.08 19.94
N PRO A 68 2.61 1.99 19.68
CA PRO A 68 2.72 2.64 18.38
C PRO A 68 3.13 1.62 17.33
N MET A 69 2.44 1.62 16.21
CA MET A 69 2.66 0.71 15.10
C MET A 69 2.59 1.43 13.77
N THR A 70 3.20 0.86 12.75
CA THR A 70 2.92 1.23 11.36
C THR A 70 2.50 0.02 10.56
N LEU A 71 1.60 0.23 9.60
CA LEU A 71 1.20 -0.75 8.60
C LEU A 71 1.33 -0.13 7.21
N ARG A 72 1.95 -0.88 6.31
CA ARG A 72 2.00 -0.59 4.88
C ARG A 72 1.38 -1.77 4.14
N LEU A 73 0.45 -1.50 3.22
CA LEU A 73 -0.04 -2.50 2.29
C LEU A 73 0.91 -2.55 1.10
N ASP A 74 1.64 -3.65 0.95
CA ASP A 74 2.66 -3.81 -0.10
C ASP A 74 2.07 -4.39 -1.39
N ASN A 75 1.11 -5.32 -1.24
CA ASN A 75 0.49 -5.96 -2.39
C ASN A 75 -0.91 -6.51 -2.06
N TYR A 76 -1.80 -6.44 -3.05
CA TYR A 76 -3.06 -7.17 -3.05
C TYR A 76 -2.88 -8.47 -3.85
N LEU A 77 -3.06 -9.60 -3.17
CA LEU A 77 -2.99 -10.92 -3.78
C LEU A 77 -4.39 -11.28 -4.29
N THR A 78 -4.58 -11.06 -5.59
CA THR A 78 -5.87 -11.24 -6.25
C THR A 78 -6.35 -12.70 -6.23
N PRO A 79 -7.65 -12.96 -6.46
CA PRO A 79 -8.15 -14.32 -6.64
C PRO A 79 -7.43 -15.08 -7.75
N ALA A 80 -7.03 -14.40 -8.84
CA ALA A 80 -6.27 -15.00 -9.92
C ALA A 80 -4.88 -15.48 -9.46
N TYR A 81 -4.22 -14.73 -8.54
CA TYR A 81 -2.96 -15.16 -7.94
C TYR A 81 -3.10 -16.49 -7.21
N PHE A 82 -4.13 -16.65 -6.38
CA PHE A 82 -4.36 -17.90 -5.65
C PHE A 82 -4.75 -19.04 -6.58
N ALA A 83 -5.57 -18.79 -7.60
CA ALA A 83 -5.94 -19.80 -8.59
C ALA A 83 -4.72 -20.32 -9.39
N GLY A 84 -3.75 -19.46 -9.68
CA GLY A 84 -2.52 -19.80 -10.41
C GLY A 84 -1.43 -20.44 -9.57
N ASN A 85 -1.30 -20.05 -8.29
CA ASN A 85 -0.14 -20.38 -7.46
C ASN A 85 -0.45 -21.33 -6.28
N TYR A 86 -1.73 -21.55 -5.99
CA TYR A 86 -2.15 -22.32 -4.81
C TYR A 86 -3.06 -23.48 -5.17
N ARG A 87 -2.62 -24.70 -4.83
CA ARG A 87 -3.49 -25.85 -4.90
C ARG A 87 -4.38 -25.86 -3.66
N GLN A 88 -5.68 -25.54 -3.83
CA GLN A 88 -6.65 -25.55 -2.74
C GLN A 88 -6.57 -26.88 -1.97
N LEU A 89 -6.05 -26.84 -0.75
CA LEU A 89 -6.05 -27.97 0.18
C LEU A 89 -7.39 -28.14 0.87
N TYR A 90 -8.20 -27.08 0.91
CA TYR A 90 -9.53 -27.04 1.48
C TYR A 90 -10.54 -26.50 0.47
N LYS A 91 -11.69 -27.16 0.37
CA LYS A 91 -12.82 -26.63 -0.41
C LYS A 91 -13.55 -25.61 0.45
N PHE A 92 -13.38 -24.34 0.15
CA PHE A 92 -14.21 -23.27 0.71
C PHE A 92 -15.31 -22.93 -0.29
N ASP A 93 -16.49 -22.56 0.24
CA ASP A 93 -17.53 -21.87 -0.56
C ASP A 93 -17.12 -20.38 -0.65
N GLY A 94 -16.30 -20.04 -1.62
CA GLY A 94 -15.85 -18.66 -1.82
C GLY A 94 -14.57 -18.55 -2.62
N THR A 95 -14.18 -17.33 -2.88
CA THR A 95 -12.98 -16.95 -3.62
C THR A 95 -11.89 -16.51 -2.62
N GLU A 96 -10.69 -17.04 -2.77
CA GLU A 96 -9.55 -16.64 -1.93
C GLU A 96 -8.89 -15.37 -2.48
N ALA A 97 -8.59 -14.44 -1.59
CA ALA A 97 -7.79 -13.25 -1.86
C ALA A 97 -6.82 -13.01 -0.70
N GLY A 98 -5.90 -12.09 -0.81
CA GLY A 98 -4.95 -11.82 0.26
C GLY A 98 -4.34 -10.44 0.21
N ALA A 99 -3.64 -10.12 1.29
CA ALA A 99 -2.83 -8.92 1.41
C ALA A 99 -1.43 -9.29 1.89
N GLN A 100 -0.42 -8.74 1.23
CA GLN A 100 0.94 -8.65 1.74
C GLN A 100 1.09 -7.30 2.42
N ILE A 101 1.49 -7.32 3.68
CA ILE A 101 1.64 -6.12 4.50
C ILE A 101 3.01 -6.11 5.17
N THR A 102 3.57 -4.92 5.35
CA THR A 102 4.72 -4.71 6.22
C THR A 102 4.26 -4.00 7.50
N LEU A 103 4.61 -4.59 8.64
CA LEU A 103 4.32 -4.07 9.97
C LEU A 103 5.60 -3.69 10.69
N THR A 104 5.57 -2.57 11.43
CA THR A 104 6.63 -2.20 12.37
C THR A 104 6.06 -2.10 13.76
N ASN A 105 6.74 -2.70 14.74
CA ASN A 105 6.46 -2.51 16.16
C ASN A 105 7.31 -1.34 16.68
N GLY A 106 6.69 -0.17 16.87
CA GLY A 106 7.33 1.02 17.44
C GLY A 106 7.32 1.08 18.97
N GLY A 107 6.77 0.05 19.64
CA GLY A 107 6.72 -0.06 21.10
C GLY A 107 8.01 -0.61 21.70
N ASP A 108 8.02 -0.75 23.01
CA ASP A 108 9.15 -1.22 23.83
C ASP A 108 9.03 -2.69 24.28
N ALA A 109 7.94 -3.36 23.90
CA ALA A 109 7.68 -4.76 24.19
C ALA A 109 7.33 -5.57 22.92
N ALA A 110 7.62 -6.86 22.95
CA ALA A 110 7.21 -7.76 21.86
C ALA A 110 5.68 -7.86 21.80
N ILE A 111 5.13 -7.86 20.59
CA ILE A 111 3.69 -8.00 20.35
C ILE A 111 3.37 -9.16 19.42
N VAL A 112 2.15 -9.69 19.57
CA VAL A 112 1.52 -10.58 18.61
C VAL A 112 0.51 -9.75 17.80
N PRO A 113 0.77 -9.42 16.51
CA PRO A 113 -0.01 -8.43 15.75
C PRO A 113 -1.52 -8.71 15.74
N GLN A 114 -1.92 -9.95 15.63
CA GLN A 114 -3.34 -10.35 15.63
C GLN A 114 -4.09 -10.05 16.94
N ASN A 115 -3.36 -9.71 18.02
CA ASN A 115 -3.94 -9.28 19.29
C ASN A 115 -4.10 -7.75 19.37
N ALA A 116 -3.42 -7.01 18.47
CA ALA A 116 -3.38 -5.55 18.46
C ALA A 116 -4.42 -4.93 17.52
N PHE A 117 -4.74 -5.60 16.41
CA PHE A 117 -5.65 -5.08 15.39
C PHE A 117 -6.30 -6.20 14.58
N TRP A 118 -7.29 -5.82 13.78
CA TRP A 118 -7.97 -6.68 12.81
C TRP A 118 -7.78 -6.16 11.40
N LEU A 119 -7.72 -7.09 10.45
CA LEU A 119 -7.76 -6.79 9.01
C LEU A 119 -8.94 -7.54 8.39
N THR A 120 -9.77 -6.83 7.66
CA THR A 120 -10.88 -7.38 6.88
C THR A 120 -10.80 -6.87 5.43
N LEU A 121 -11.30 -7.65 4.48
CA LEU A 121 -11.60 -7.12 3.15
C LEU A 121 -13.04 -6.62 3.15
N GLU A 122 -13.29 -5.56 2.39
CA GLU A 122 -14.61 -4.95 2.27
C GLU A 122 -14.93 -4.61 0.81
N THR A 123 -16.15 -4.94 0.39
CA THR A 123 -16.69 -4.63 -0.92
C THR A 123 -17.25 -3.20 -0.97
N ALA A 124 -17.66 -2.73 -2.16
CA ALA A 124 -18.23 -1.40 -2.35
C ALA A 124 -19.52 -1.17 -1.54
N ASP A 125 -20.35 -2.19 -1.37
CA ASP A 125 -21.58 -2.15 -0.59
C ASP A 125 -21.36 -2.35 0.93
N GLY A 126 -20.12 -2.58 1.36
CA GLY A 126 -19.73 -2.74 2.75
C GLY A 126 -19.79 -4.17 3.28
N ALA A 127 -20.00 -5.18 2.41
CA ALA A 127 -19.90 -6.58 2.82
C ALA A 127 -18.44 -6.92 3.16
N GLN A 128 -18.22 -7.66 4.26
CA GLN A 128 -16.90 -7.98 4.77
C GLN A 128 -16.53 -9.45 4.56
N ALA A 129 -15.30 -9.70 4.15
CA ALA A 129 -14.74 -11.03 4.04
C ALA A 129 -13.98 -11.43 5.31
N THR A 130 -14.18 -12.68 5.71
CA THR A 130 -13.47 -13.28 6.85
C THR A 130 -12.02 -13.61 6.48
N GLY A 131 -11.09 -13.26 7.37
CA GLY A 131 -9.66 -13.51 7.17
C GLY A 131 -9.14 -14.63 8.05
N PHE A 132 -8.08 -15.29 7.58
CA PHE A 132 -7.25 -16.18 8.37
C PHE A 132 -6.28 -15.41 9.27
N GLN A 133 -5.49 -16.11 10.09
CA GLN A 133 -4.44 -15.49 10.89
C GLN A 133 -3.32 -14.93 9.98
N LEU A 134 -2.57 -13.96 10.52
CA LEU A 134 -1.36 -13.46 9.88
C LEU A 134 -0.29 -14.55 9.84
N MET A 135 0.42 -14.63 8.73
CA MET A 135 1.45 -15.64 8.45
C MET A 135 2.73 -14.96 7.95
N ASP A 136 3.86 -15.62 8.11
CA ASP A 136 5.16 -15.14 7.61
C ASP A 136 5.44 -15.53 6.14
N ALA A 137 4.52 -16.23 5.47
CA ALA A 137 4.59 -16.53 4.05
C ALA A 137 3.21 -16.61 3.40
N ALA A 138 3.12 -16.27 2.11
CA ALA A 138 1.85 -16.14 1.37
C ALA A 138 1.07 -17.47 1.26
N LEU A 139 1.75 -18.58 1.10
CA LEU A 139 1.17 -19.87 0.72
C LEU A 139 1.30 -20.97 1.79
N GLY A 140 1.44 -20.60 3.06
CA GLY A 140 1.47 -21.59 4.15
C GLY A 140 2.64 -21.39 5.11
N GLY A 141 2.80 -20.18 5.62
CA GLY A 141 3.78 -19.83 6.65
C GLY A 141 3.34 -20.19 8.07
N ASN A 142 4.15 -19.78 9.04
CA ASN A 142 3.87 -19.96 10.45
C ASN A 142 2.80 -18.98 10.92
N TYR A 143 1.92 -19.47 11.80
CA TYR A 143 0.97 -18.66 12.55
C TYR A 143 1.57 -18.19 13.88
N GLY A 144 0.95 -17.21 14.51
CA GLY A 144 1.39 -16.73 15.82
C GLY A 144 2.68 -15.93 15.75
N VAL A 145 2.87 -15.19 14.66
CA VAL A 145 4.03 -14.32 14.48
C VAL A 145 4.10 -13.27 15.59
N SER A 146 5.30 -13.11 16.16
CA SER A 146 5.61 -12.04 17.12
C SER A 146 6.55 -11.04 16.47
N LEU A 147 6.36 -9.74 16.76
CA LEU A 147 7.28 -8.66 16.40
C LEU A 147 7.98 -8.13 17.66
N GLN A 148 9.31 -8.10 17.62
CA GLN A 148 10.13 -7.51 18.68
C GLN A 148 10.09 -5.96 18.62
N PRO A 149 10.47 -5.27 19.68
CA PRO A 149 10.62 -3.81 19.66
C PRO A 149 11.49 -3.34 18.51
N GLY A 150 10.97 -2.40 17.70
CA GLY A 150 11.66 -1.86 16.52
C GLY A 150 11.72 -2.81 15.31
N GLU A 151 11.19 -4.04 15.41
CA GLU A 151 11.20 -4.98 14.29
C GLU A 151 10.19 -4.55 13.21
N GLU A 152 10.67 -4.55 11.96
CA GLU A 152 9.84 -4.48 10.76
C GLU A 152 9.76 -5.87 10.12
N LYS A 153 8.57 -6.28 9.73
CA LYS A 153 8.34 -7.61 9.16
C LYS A 153 7.24 -7.62 8.12
N THR A 154 7.52 -8.26 7.00
CA THR A 154 6.50 -8.53 5.97
C THR A 154 5.68 -9.75 6.37
N LEU A 155 4.38 -9.61 6.35
CA LEU A 155 3.39 -10.61 6.72
C LEU A 155 2.33 -10.73 5.64
N TYR A 156 1.62 -11.86 5.68
CA TYR A 156 0.58 -12.18 4.72
C TYR A 156 -0.72 -12.50 5.44
N LYS A 157 -1.82 -11.97 4.92
CA LYS A 157 -3.17 -12.31 5.38
C LYS A 157 -4.00 -12.83 4.22
N ARG A 158 -4.64 -13.98 4.42
CA ARG A 158 -5.58 -14.57 3.46
C ARG A 158 -7.01 -14.35 3.91
N PHE A 159 -7.90 -14.22 2.96
CA PHE A 159 -9.33 -13.99 3.15
C PHE A 159 -10.12 -14.94 2.26
N VAL A 160 -11.34 -15.28 2.70
CA VAL A 160 -12.33 -15.97 1.88
C VAL A 160 -13.50 -15.03 1.67
N GLN A 161 -13.74 -14.67 0.42
CA GLN A 161 -14.89 -13.88 -0.03
C GLN A 161 -16.02 -14.83 -0.39
N THR A 162 -17.14 -14.71 0.30
CA THR A 162 -18.36 -15.50 0.06
C THR A 162 -19.38 -14.74 -0.78
N SER A 163 -19.24 -13.41 -0.88
CA SER A 163 -20.01 -12.58 -1.79
C SER A 163 -19.44 -12.69 -3.20
N GLY A 164 -20.30 -12.62 -4.22
CA GLY A 164 -19.86 -12.59 -5.62
C GLY A 164 -19.26 -11.24 -6.06
N GLU A 165 -19.18 -10.26 -5.15
CA GLU A 165 -18.60 -8.95 -5.39
C GLU A 165 -17.13 -8.90 -4.99
N GLU A 166 -16.33 -8.18 -5.77
CA GLU A 166 -14.91 -8.00 -5.51
C GLU A 166 -14.70 -7.01 -4.37
N ALA A 167 -13.77 -7.33 -3.46
CA ALA A 167 -13.35 -6.41 -2.41
C ALA A 167 -12.59 -5.24 -3.02
N ILE A 168 -12.89 -4.04 -2.53
CA ILE A 168 -12.21 -2.81 -2.94
C ILE A 168 -11.37 -2.18 -1.85
N TYR A 169 -11.55 -2.60 -0.58
CA TYR A 169 -10.77 -2.10 0.55
C TYR A 169 -10.19 -3.24 1.40
N LEU A 170 -8.94 -3.06 1.86
CA LEU A 170 -8.44 -3.67 3.08
C LEU A 170 -8.72 -2.67 4.22
N VAL A 171 -9.41 -3.13 5.26
CA VAL A 171 -9.76 -2.30 6.41
C VAL A 171 -8.94 -2.74 7.61
N LEU A 172 -8.11 -1.82 8.11
CA LEU A 172 -7.39 -1.94 9.37
C LEU A 172 -8.28 -1.39 10.49
N THR A 173 -8.54 -2.19 11.53
CA THR A 173 -9.32 -1.76 12.69
C THR A 173 -8.56 -2.08 13.97
N TRP A 174 -8.50 -1.14 14.91
CA TRP A 174 -7.84 -1.31 16.21
C TRP A 174 -8.66 -0.65 17.32
N CYS A 175 -8.24 -0.86 18.59
CA CYS A 175 -8.78 -0.15 19.73
C CYS A 175 -7.84 0.96 20.16
N GLU A 176 -8.38 2.15 20.43
CA GLU A 176 -7.66 3.32 20.92
C GLU A 176 -8.62 4.18 21.76
N GLY A 177 -8.20 4.65 22.94
CA GLY A 177 -9.01 5.52 23.82
C GLY A 177 -10.35 4.92 24.23
N GLY A 178 -10.46 3.59 24.31
CA GLY A 178 -11.71 2.91 24.64
C GLY A 178 -12.69 2.76 23.44
N GLY A 179 -12.37 3.32 22.29
CA GLY A 179 -13.12 3.23 21.03
C GLY A 179 -12.53 2.23 20.04
N ARG A 180 -13.13 2.19 18.85
CA ARG A 180 -12.58 1.50 17.66
C ARG A 180 -12.32 2.53 16.61
N GLU A 181 -11.11 2.49 16.07
CA GLU A 181 -10.67 3.27 14.92
C GLU A 181 -10.50 2.37 13.71
N SER A 182 -10.71 2.91 12.52
CA SER A 182 -10.53 2.17 11.27
C SER A 182 -9.89 3.04 10.21
N ARG A 183 -9.04 2.41 9.39
CA ARG A 183 -8.43 3.03 8.20
C ARG A 183 -8.59 2.10 7.02
N TYR A 184 -8.79 2.69 5.86
CA TYR A 184 -9.08 2.03 4.59
C TYR A 184 -7.86 2.12 3.69
N PHE A 185 -7.52 1.00 3.08
CA PHE A 185 -6.52 0.89 2.02
C PHE A 185 -7.24 0.45 0.75
N LEU A 186 -7.10 1.22 -0.33
CA LEU A 186 -7.68 0.86 -1.62
C LEU A 186 -6.92 -0.35 -2.18
N LEU A 187 -7.68 -1.38 -2.57
CA LEU A 187 -7.15 -2.56 -3.23
C LEU A 187 -7.07 -2.25 -4.73
N GLU A 188 -5.88 -1.92 -5.18
CA GLU A 188 -5.60 -1.70 -6.60
C GLU A 188 -4.87 -2.91 -7.15
N GLU A 189 -5.21 -3.31 -8.38
CA GLU A 189 -4.41 -4.31 -9.07
C GLU A 189 -3.04 -3.68 -9.37
N ARG A 190 -2.01 -4.26 -8.79
CA ARG A 190 -0.66 -3.75 -8.94
C ARG A 190 -0.15 -4.06 -10.34
N ALA A 191 0.36 -3.04 -11.04
CA ALA A 191 1.16 -3.28 -12.23
C ALA A 191 2.36 -4.17 -11.87
N ILE A 192 2.57 -5.23 -12.64
CA ILE A 192 3.73 -6.12 -12.50
C ILE A 192 4.77 -5.67 -13.53
N TYR A 193 5.96 -5.35 -13.05
CA TYR A 193 7.06 -4.89 -13.87
C TYR A 193 8.06 -6.03 -14.14
N PRO A 194 8.59 -6.16 -15.35
CA PRO A 194 9.65 -7.11 -15.62
C PRO A 194 10.94 -6.72 -14.89
N GLU A 195 11.72 -7.70 -14.44
CA GLU A 195 13.05 -7.43 -13.92
C GLU A 195 13.95 -6.85 -15.00
N LEU A 196 14.52 -5.66 -14.77
CA LEU A 196 15.47 -4.98 -15.63
C LEU A 196 16.84 -4.85 -14.96
N LYS A 197 17.90 -5.15 -15.71
CA LYS A 197 19.28 -5.15 -15.22
C LYS A 197 20.25 -4.89 -16.37
N ASP A 198 21.53 -4.81 -16.07
CA ASP A 198 22.58 -4.62 -17.09
C ASP A 198 22.38 -5.55 -18.28
N GLY A 199 22.37 -4.96 -19.49
CA GLY A 199 22.11 -5.63 -20.77
C GLY A 199 20.63 -5.74 -21.15
N SER A 200 19.67 -5.41 -20.30
CA SER A 200 18.24 -5.31 -20.67
C SER A 200 18.02 -4.22 -21.72
N ARG A 201 17.04 -4.41 -22.62
CA ARG A 201 16.76 -3.48 -23.72
C ARG A 201 15.27 -3.39 -24.02
N GLY A 202 14.84 -2.24 -24.57
CA GLY A 202 13.49 -2.04 -25.11
C GLY A 202 12.68 -1.00 -24.34
N ASP A 203 11.37 -0.99 -24.60
CA ASP A 203 10.46 0.07 -24.13
C ASP A 203 10.34 0.14 -22.61
N ASP A 204 10.43 -0.99 -21.91
CA ASP A 204 10.43 -1.01 -20.44
C ASP A 204 11.68 -0.32 -19.86
N VAL A 205 12.84 -0.45 -20.54
CA VAL A 205 14.06 0.26 -20.16
C VAL A 205 13.93 1.75 -20.45
N VAL A 206 13.33 2.15 -21.58
CA VAL A 206 13.03 3.56 -21.89
C VAL A 206 12.14 4.17 -20.80
N ALA A 207 11.07 3.46 -20.39
CA ALA A 207 10.17 3.94 -19.35
C ALA A 207 10.89 4.13 -18.02
N LEU A 208 11.71 3.15 -17.61
CA LEU A 208 12.53 3.21 -16.40
C LEU A 208 13.51 4.41 -16.44
N GLN A 209 14.26 4.56 -17.53
CA GLN A 209 15.22 5.65 -17.72
C GLN A 209 14.52 7.02 -17.68
N THR A 210 13.41 7.16 -18.41
CA THR A 210 12.61 8.39 -18.42
C THR A 210 12.22 8.79 -16.99
N ARG A 211 11.72 7.83 -16.20
CA ARG A 211 11.33 8.11 -14.82
C ARG A 211 12.50 8.47 -13.91
N LEU A 212 13.65 7.79 -14.08
CA LEU A 212 14.88 8.10 -13.34
C LEU A 212 15.40 9.50 -13.67
N ILE A 213 15.28 9.94 -14.95
CA ILE A 213 15.64 11.29 -15.40
C ILE A 213 14.69 12.33 -14.78
N GLU A 214 13.37 12.12 -14.84
CA GLU A 214 12.38 13.02 -14.23
C GLU A 214 12.64 13.25 -12.74
N LEU A 215 13.08 12.22 -12.05
CA LEU A 215 13.38 12.27 -10.62
C LEU A 215 14.81 12.75 -10.31
N GLY A 216 15.64 12.95 -11.33
CA GLY A 216 17.02 13.44 -11.20
C GLY A 216 18.06 12.40 -10.80
N TYR A 217 17.72 11.10 -10.84
CA TYR A 217 18.69 10.02 -10.56
C TYR A 217 19.56 9.68 -11.76
N LEU A 218 19.11 9.93 -12.98
CA LEU A 218 19.83 9.65 -14.21
C LEU A 218 20.06 10.94 -15.00
N ASP A 219 21.33 11.24 -15.29
CA ASP A 219 21.76 12.34 -16.19
C ASP A 219 22.30 11.72 -17.49
N ASP A 220 21.40 11.19 -18.29
CA ASP A 220 21.70 10.53 -19.57
C ASP A 220 20.43 10.50 -20.45
N ASP A 221 20.53 10.00 -21.67
CA ASP A 221 19.39 9.81 -22.56
C ASP A 221 18.60 8.52 -22.21
N ALA A 222 17.30 8.53 -22.40
CA ALA A 222 16.46 7.33 -22.32
C ALA A 222 16.57 6.52 -23.63
N ASP A 223 17.72 5.88 -23.82
CA ASP A 223 18.10 5.17 -25.06
C ASP A 223 17.57 3.73 -25.16
N GLY A 224 16.92 3.24 -24.12
CA GLY A 224 16.38 1.89 -24.04
C GLY A 224 17.44 0.81 -23.84
N ILE A 225 18.64 1.17 -23.40
CA ILE A 225 19.73 0.24 -23.09
C ILE A 225 20.09 0.38 -21.61
N PHE A 226 19.86 -0.67 -20.83
CA PHE A 226 20.25 -0.69 -19.43
C PHE A 226 21.77 -0.91 -19.34
N GLY A 227 22.50 0.18 -19.20
CA GLY A 227 23.95 0.22 -19.07
C GLY A 227 24.41 0.68 -17.68
N PRO A 228 25.74 0.92 -17.49
CA PRO A 228 26.31 1.28 -16.19
C PRO A 228 25.71 2.54 -15.58
N ASN A 229 25.35 3.56 -16.38
CA ASN A 229 24.72 4.79 -15.86
C ASN A 229 23.32 4.52 -15.33
N THR A 230 22.53 3.71 -16.05
CA THR A 230 21.20 3.27 -15.60
C THR A 230 21.32 2.42 -14.34
N GLU A 231 22.31 1.52 -14.27
CA GLU A 231 22.56 0.70 -13.08
C GLU A 231 22.90 1.56 -11.85
N ALA A 232 23.75 2.56 -12.00
CA ALA A 232 24.09 3.48 -10.92
C ALA A 232 22.88 4.28 -10.42
N ALA A 233 22.06 4.77 -11.37
CA ALA A 233 20.80 5.47 -11.06
C ALA A 233 19.80 4.58 -10.30
N VAL A 234 19.65 3.31 -10.71
CA VAL A 234 18.81 2.33 -10.01
C VAL A 234 19.32 2.08 -8.60
N ARG A 235 20.62 1.92 -8.37
CA ARG A 235 21.21 1.78 -7.02
C ARG A 235 20.84 2.96 -6.13
N ALA A 236 21.03 4.19 -6.63
CA ALA A 236 20.71 5.40 -5.86
C ALA A 236 19.20 5.50 -5.54
N ALA A 237 18.33 5.20 -6.50
CA ALA A 237 16.89 5.20 -6.31
C ALA A 237 16.44 4.10 -5.32
N ARG A 238 17.05 2.91 -5.33
CA ARG A 238 16.76 1.85 -4.34
C ARG A 238 17.10 2.30 -2.92
N VAL A 239 18.25 2.96 -2.72
CA VAL A 239 18.63 3.53 -1.41
C VAL A 239 17.59 4.55 -0.94
N ALA A 240 17.12 5.44 -1.84
CA ALA A 240 16.08 6.40 -1.52
C ALA A 240 14.74 5.73 -1.16
N ALA A 241 14.42 4.61 -1.81
CA ALA A 241 13.26 3.78 -1.50
C ALA A 241 13.41 2.92 -0.22
N ARG A 242 14.57 2.96 0.44
CA ARG A 242 14.94 2.10 1.59
C ARG A 242 14.93 0.60 1.26
N LEU A 243 15.16 0.26 0.01
CA LEU A 243 15.38 -1.11 -0.45
C LEU A 243 16.85 -1.50 -0.31
N GLU A 244 17.12 -2.81 -0.34
CA GLU A 244 18.50 -3.31 -0.41
C GLU A 244 19.20 -2.74 -1.64
N GLU A 245 20.43 -2.27 -1.47
CA GLU A 245 21.24 -1.70 -2.56
C GLU A 245 21.57 -2.76 -3.59
N SER A 246 21.10 -2.56 -4.82
CA SER A 246 21.29 -3.46 -5.95
C SER A 246 21.20 -2.67 -7.25
N GLY A 247 21.87 -3.14 -8.30
CA GLY A 247 21.76 -2.59 -9.66
C GLY A 247 20.58 -3.15 -10.45
N VAL A 248 19.68 -3.89 -9.82
CA VAL A 248 18.53 -4.51 -10.46
C VAL A 248 17.26 -3.69 -10.18
N ALA A 249 16.55 -3.32 -11.24
CA ALA A 249 15.21 -2.76 -11.13
C ALA A 249 14.20 -3.92 -11.18
N ASP A 250 13.96 -4.53 -10.01
CA ASP A 250 12.94 -5.55 -9.83
C ASP A 250 11.53 -4.94 -9.81
N ASP A 251 10.53 -5.80 -9.73
CA ASP A 251 9.13 -5.40 -9.72
C ASP A 251 8.80 -4.44 -8.54
N GLU A 252 9.33 -4.69 -7.35
CA GLU A 252 9.09 -3.85 -6.17
C GLU A 252 9.72 -2.45 -6.35
N MET A 253 10.95 -2.39 -6.82
CA MET A 253 11.66 -1.13 -7.07
C MET A 253 10.93 -0.29 -8.13
N GLN A 254 10.54 -0.90 -9.25
CA GLN A 254 9.84 -0.20 -10.31
C GLN A 254 8.45 0.28 -9.86
N PHE A 255 7.72 -0.56 -9.12
CA PHE A 255 6.44 -0.17 -8.54
C PHE A 255 6.56 1.09 -7.66
N LEU A 256 7.55 1.13 -6.78
CA LEU A 256 7.80 2.31 -5.94
C LEU A 256 8.23 3.52 -6.78
N LEU A 257 9.15 3.33 -7.73
CA LEU A 257 9.69 4.39 -8.58
C LEU A 257 8.62 5.12 -9.39
N PHE A 258 7.62 4.39 -9.89
CA PHE A 258 6.55 4.97 -10.72
C PHE A 258 5.46 5.65 -9.91
N ARG A 259 5.49 5.63 -8.59
CA ARG A 259 4.56 6.38 -7.75
C ARG A 259 4.83 7.88 -7.84
N GLU A 260 3.77 8.67 -7.68
CA GLU A 260 3.86 10.14 -7.71
C GLU A 260 4.68 10.70 -6.54
N ASP A 261 4.64 10.03 -5.38
CA ASP A 261 5.30 10.43 -4.14
C ASP A 261 6.73 9.90 -3.99
N PHE A 262 7.30 9.26 -5.02
CA PHE A 262 8.69 8.79 -4.98
C PHE A 262 9.66 9.97 -4.82
N PRO A 263 10.63 9.91 -3.89
CA PRO A 263 11.52 11.02 -3.62
C PRO A 263 12.40 11.35 -4.83
N ALA A 264 12.57 12.63 -5.13
CA ALA A 264 13.56 13.07 -6.10
C ALA A 264 14.98 12.86 -5.57
N ALA A 265 15.95 12.78 -6.49
CA ALA A 265 17.35 12.68 -6.13
C ALA A 265 17.79 13.93 -5.30
N PRO A 266 18.67 13.77 -4.31
CA PRO A 266 19.23 14.89 -3.57
C PRO A 266 19.91 15.89 -4.53
N GLN A 267 19.60 17.16 -4.42
CA GLN A 267 20.28 18.22 -5.17
C GLN A 267 21.62 18.48 -4.49
N GLU A 268 22.74 18.44 -5.25
CA GLU A 268 24.07 18.83 -4.77
C GLU A 268 24.20 20.33 -4.54
#